data_c75b760b07c164f0c673b58e0e6f70b2
#
_entry.id   c75b760b07c164f0c673b58e0e6f70b2
#
_cell.length_a   1.000
_cell.length_b   1.000
_cell.length_c   1.000
_cell.angle_alpha   90.00
_cell.angle_beta   90.00
_cell.angle_gamma   90.00
#
_symmetry.space_group_name_H-M   'P 1'
#
loop_
_entity.id
_entity.type
_entity.pdbx_description
1 polymer ?
#
loop_
_entity_poly.entity_id
_entity_poly.type
_entity_poly.pdbx_seq_one_letter_code
_entity_poly.pdbx_strand_id
1 'polypeptide(L)'
;MYKITKGANRLERDLEISDKSGNQIAVFHVSITMREMETRVAKAYEQMSSAQAELKKNPGAVEAYGKAVIAFFETIFGDQTAELLAIYENDYTQMLLDIVPFIQDEIMPALKAMSETTKERMLSAVKQTRRPLFKR
;
A
#
# COMPACT_ATOMS: atom_id res chain seq x y z
N MET A 1 34.44 6.47 -7.49
CA MET A 1 33.82 5.82 -6.31
C MET A 1 32.38 5.42 -6.63
N TYR A 2 32.06 4.17 -6.39
CA TYR A 2 30.69 3.68 -6.59
C TYR A 2 29.80 4.12 -5.41
N LYS A 3 28.64 4.68 -5.71
CA LYS A 3 27.72 5.18 -4.67
C LYS A 3 26.35 4.50 -4.80
N ILE A 4 25.77 4.13 -3.67
CA ILE A 4 24.42 3.58 -3.58
C ILE A 4 23.57 4.54 -2.74
N THR A 5 22.42 4.93 -3.27
CA THR A 5 21.45 5.73 -2.53
C THR A 5 20.44 4.79 -1.86
N LYS A 6 20.57 4.65 -0.56
CA LYS A 6 19.68 3.81 0.22
C LYS A 6 18.30 4.47 0.30
N GLY A 7 17.26 3.67 0.09
CA GLY A 7 15.89 4.16 0.15
C GLY A 7 15.33 4.69 -1.16
N ALA A 8 16.12 4.66 -2.25
CA ALA A 8 15.67 5.14 -3.56
C ALA A 8 14.50 4.34 -4.12
N ASN A 9 14.33 3.08 -3.68
CA ASN A 9 13.24 2.20 -4.14
C ASN A 9 12.07 2.14 -3.16
N ARG A 10 11.93 3.15 -2.33
CA ARG A 10 10.84 3.25 -1.37
C ARG A 10 9.77 4.19 -1.91
N LEU A 11 8.52 3.74 -1.91
CA LEU A 11 7.39 4.60 -2.26
C LEU A 11 7.11 5.53 -1.09
N GLU A 12 7.06 6.82 -1.35
CA GLU A 12 6.73 7.82 -0.33
C GLU A 12 5.66 8.76 -0.86
N ARG A 13 4.57 8.90 -0.12
CA ARG A 13 3.45 9.78 -0.45
C ARG A 13 2.84 10.34 0.82
N ASP A 14 2.34 11.56 0.74
CA ASP A 14 1.65 12.20 1.85
C ASP A 14 0.16 12.30 1.54
N LEU A 15 -0.66 12.04 2.55
CA LEU A 15 -2.11 12.20 2.47
C LEU A 15 -2.52 13.27 3.47
N GLU A 16 -3.13 14.34 2.98
CA GLU A 16 -3.70 15.39 3.82
C GLU A 16 -5.19 15.17 3.97
N ILE A 17 -5.68 15.25 5.21
CA ILE A 17 -7.11 15.22 5.50
C ILE A 17 -7.50 16.61 6.02
N SER A 18 -8.52 17.20 5.39
CA SER A 18 -9.02 18.52 5.74
C SER A 18 -10.51 18.47 6.09
N ASP A 19 -10.98 19.46 6.87
CA ASP A 19 -12.40 19.58 7.18
C ASP A 19 -13.14 20.28 6.03
N LYS A 20 -14.47 20.48 6.22
CA LYS A 20 -15.32 21.13 5.21
C LYS A 20 -14.91 22.56 4.90
N SER A 21 -14.25 23.23 5.84
CA SER A 21 -13.79 24.61 5.68
C SER A 21 -12.42 24.71 5.03
N GLY A 22 -11.80 23.56 4.71
CA GLY A 22 -10.48 23.52 4.10
C GLY A 22 -9.34 23.55 5.11
N ASN A 23 -9.63 23.47 6.41
CA ASN A 23 -8.61 23.45 7.45
C ASN A 23 -8.00 22.05 7.54
N GLN A 24 -6.67 21.96 7.55
CA GLN A 24 -5.96 20.70 7.69
C GLN A 24 -6.24 20.08 9.06
N ILE A 25 -6.74 18.84 9.06
CA ILE A 25 -6.93 18.04 10.27
C ILE A 25 -5.68 17.22 10.59
N ALA A 26 -5.11 16.56 9.57
CA ALA A 26 -3.96 15.70 9.76
C ALA A 26 -3.22 15.48 8.44
N VAL A 27 -1.95 15.11 8.53
CA VAL A 27 -1.15 14.64 7.39
C VAL A 27 -0.59 13.26 7.75
N PHE A 28 -0.77 12.31 6.85
CA PHE A 28 -0.27 10.94 7.01
C PHE A 28 0.81 10.69 5.97
N HIS A 29 1.93 10.14 6.41
CA HIS A 29 3.02 9.81 5.52
C HIS A 29 3.04 8.33 5.23
N VAL A 30 2.96 7.97 3.95
CA VAL A 30 3.03 6.58 3.48
C VAL A 30 4.44 6.29 2.98
N SER A 31 5.05 5.23 3.49
CA SER A 31 6.39 4.81 3.09
C SER A 31 6.40 3.28 2.98
N ILE A 32 6.50 2.78 1.75
CA ILE A 32 6.37 1.34 1.46
C ILE A 32 7.54 0.86 0.61
N THR A 33 8.17 -0.24 1.01
CA THR A 33 9.20 -0.90 0.22
C THR A 33 8.57 -1.93 -0.72
N MET A 34 9.32 -2.35 -1.74
CA MET A 34 8.89 -3.44 -2.64
C MET A 34 8.55 -4.71 -1.88
N ARG A 35 9.38 -5.05 -0.90
CA ARG A 35 9.16 -6.27 -0.10
C ARG A 35 7.85 -6.18 0.69
N GLU A 36 7.59 -5.03 1.30
CA GLU A 36 6.34 -4.82 2.03
C GLU A 36 5.13 -4.90 1.10
N MET A 37 5.24 -4.33 -0.10
CA MET A 37 4.18 -4.41 -1.09
C MET A 37 3.86 -5.87 -1.46
N GLU A 38 4.89 -6.65 -1.77
CA GLU A 38 4.73 -8.04 -2.20
C GLU A 38 4.25 -8.96 -1.10
N THR A 39 4.71 -8.75 0.15
CA THR A 39 4.45 -9.68 1.25
C THR A 39 3.29 -9.27 2.15
N ARG A 40 3.02 -7.98 2.30
CA ARG A 40 2.03 -7.49 3.26
C ARG A 40 0.86 -6.78 2.61
N VAL A 41 1.15 -5.78 1.76
CA VAL A 41 0.09 -4.94 1.18
C VAL A 41 -0.83 -5.75 0.28
N ALA A 42 -0.27 -6.51 -0.66
CA ALA A 42 -1.07 -7.31 -1.60
C ALA A 42 -1.93 -8.36 -0.89
N LYS A 43 -1.34 -9.04 0.09
CA LYS A 43 -2.06 -10.05 0.87
C LYS A 43 -3.19 -9.45 1.69
N ALA A 44 -2.93 -8.33 2.37
CA ALA A 44 -3.95 -7.65 3.16
C ALA A 44 -5.08 -7.10 2.29
N TYR A 45 -4.75 -6.61 1.09
CA TYR A 45 -5.75 -6.15 0.13
C TYR A 45 -6.67 -7.30 -0.29
N GLU A 46 -6.12 -8.49 -0.59
CA GLU A 46 -6.91 -9.65 -0.94
C GLU A 46 -7.83 -10.08 0.20
N GLN A 47 -7.32 -10.08 1.43
CA GLN A 47 -8.10 -10.43 2.61
C GLN A 47 -9.24 -9.44 2.84
N MET A 48 -8.98 -8.15 2.65
CA MET A 48 -10.01 -7.12 2.78
C MET A 48 -11.09 -7.28 1.71
N SER A 49 -10.70 -7.56 0.46
CA SER A 49 -11.64 -7.76 -0.64
C SER A 49 -12.53 -8.99 -0.39
N SER A 50 -11.94 -10.07 0.12
CA SER A 50 -12.68 -11.28 0.48
C SER A 50 -13.67 -11.03 1.62
N ALA A 51 -13.24 -10.28 2.63
CA ALA A 51 -14.10 -9.93 3.76
C ALA A 51 -15.25 -9.03 3.32
N GLN A 52 -15.02 -8.12 2.37
CA GLN A 52 -16.04 -7.25 1.80
C GLN A 52 -17.09 -8.06 1.03
N ALA A 53 -16.62 -9.04 0.23
CA ALA A 53 -17.51 -9.92 -0.50
C ALA A 53 -18.36 -10.78 0.46
N GLU A 54 -17.76 -11.26 1.55
CA GLU A 54 -18.48 -12.05 2.56
C GLU A 54 -19.52 -11.20 3.29
N LEU A 55 -19.21 -9.94 3.57
CA LEU A 55 -20.15 -9.02 4.22
C LEU A 55 -21.42 -8.83 3.41
N LYS A 56 -21.31 -8.80 2.07
CA LYS A 56 -22.47 -8.67 1.18
C LYS A 56 -23.41 -9.86 1.29
N LYS A 57 -22.85 -11.05 1.53
CA LYS A 57 -23.64 -12.29 1.67
C LYS A 57 -24.16 -12.49 3.08
N ASN A 58 -23.38 -12.06 4.07
CA ASN A 58 -23.68 -12.28 5.48
C ASN A 58 -23.47 -10.98 6.25
N PRO A 59 -24.55 -10.22 6.54
CA PRO A 59 -24.44 -8.98 7.30
C PRO A 59 -23.84 -9.14 8.71
N GLY A 60 -23.82 -10.36 9.24
CA GLY A 60 -23.19 -10.65 10.53
C GLY A 60 -21.68 -10.64 10.50
N ALA A 61 -21.06 -10.58 9.32
CA ALA A 61 -19.61 -10.61 9.17
C ALA A 61 -18.95 -9.22 9.34
N VAL A 62 -19.60 -8.27 10.00
CA VAL A 62 -19.13 -6.90 10.17
C VAL A 62 -17.81 -6.84 10.94
N GLU A 63 -17.64 -7.63 12.00
CA GLU A 63 -16.40 -7.63 12.78
C GLU A 63 -15.20 -8.10 11.96
N ALA A 64 -15.38 -9.18 11.19
CA ALA A 64 -14.32 -9.70 10.34
C ALA A 64 -13.94 -8.68 9.26
N TYR A 65 -14.93 -8.00 8.70
CA TYR A 65 -14.71 -6.93 7.73
C TYR A 65 -13.90 -5.78 8.36
N GLY A 66 -14.30 -5.31 9.53
CA GLY A 66 -13.60 -4.22 10.21
C GLY A 66 -12.14 -4.58 10.51
N LYS A 67 -11.88 -5.79 10.99
CA LYS A 67 -10.52 -6.27 11.23
C LYS A 67 -9.68 -6.31 9.96
N ALA A 68 -10.26 -6.76 8.86
CA ALA A 68 -9.57 -6.82 7.57
C ALA A 68 -9.24 -5.43 7.04
N VAL A 69 -10.14 -4.46 7.20
CA VAL A 69 -9.92 -3.07 6.82
C VAL A 69 -8.77 -2.48 7.64
N ILE A 70 -8.78 -2.66 8.95
CA ILE A 70 -7.72 -2.16 9.83
C ILE A 70 -6.38 -2.78 9.44
N ALA A 71 -6.34 -4.09 9.24
CA ALA A 71 -5.12 -4.78 8.85
C ALA A 71 -4.55 -4.24 7.53
N PHE A 72 -5.42 -3.97 6.55
CA PHE A 72 -4.99 -3.39 5.28
C PHE A 72 -4.39 -1.99 5.48
N PHE A 73 -5.06 -1.13 6.21
CA PHE A 73 -4.55 0.21 6.46
C PHE A 73 -3.25 0.20 7.27
N GLU A 74 -3.07 -0.75 8.18
CA GLU A 74 -1.83 -0.88 8.92
C GLU A 74 -0.64 -1.22 8.02
N THR A 75 -0.86 -1.93 6.91
CA THR A 75 0.22 -2.20 5.95
C THR A 75 0.67 -0.95 5.20
N ILE A 76 -0.19 0.05 5.09
CA ILE A 76 0.07 1.28 4.35
C ILE A 76 0.48 2.42 5.28
N PHE A 77 -0.25 2.62 6.38
CA PHE A 77 -0.06 3.75 7.29
C PHE A 77 0.72 3.40 8.55
N GLY A 78 0.93 2.11 8.82
CA GLY A 78 1.67 1.68 9.99
C GLY A 78 1.08 2.19 11.30
N ASP A 79 1.91 2.77 12.14
CA ASP A 79 1.50 3.27 13.46
C ASP A 79 0.52 4.45 13.37
N GLN A 80 0.42 5.10 12.24
CA GLN A 80 -0.51 6.20 12.01
C GLN A 80 -1.96 5.74 11.88
N THR A 81 -2.19 4.44 11.72
CA THR A 81 -3.53 3.88 11.53
C THR A 81 -4.48 4.19 12.70
N ALA A 82 -3.97 4.18 13.93
CA ALA A 82 -4.78 4.49 15.10
C ALA A 82 -5.31 5.93 15.05
N GLU A 83 -4.50 6.88 14.63
CA GLU A 83 -4.91 8.28 14.46
C GLU A 83 -5.96 8.41 13.36
N LEU A 84 -5.75 7.70 12.25
CA LEU A 84 -6.68 7.68 11.12
C LEU A 84 -8.05 7.15 11.55
N LEU A 85 -8.07 6.04 12.29
CA LEU A 85 -9.30 5.47 12.83
C LEU A 85 -10.03 6.43 13.75
N ALA A 86 -9.29 7.16 14.58
CA ALA A 86 -9.87 8.15 15.49
C ALA A 86 -10.54 9.29 14.74
N ILE A 87 -9.93 9.78 13.65
CA ILE A 87 -10.50 10.83 12.81
C ILE A 87 -11.85 10.39 12.23
N TYR A 88 -11.95 9.14 11.81
CA TYR A 88 -13.19 8.59 11.23
C TYR A 88 -14.13 7.99 12.27
N GLU A 89 -13.79 8.07 13.55
CA GLU A 89 -14.61 7.51 14.63
C GLU A 89 -14.97 6.04 14.38
N ASN A 90 -14.03 5.30 13.81
CA ASN A 90 -14.17 3.88 13.45
C ASN A 90 -15.25 3.60 12.40
N ASP A 91 -15.63 4.60 11.61
CA ASP A 91 -16.51 4.39 10.47
C ASP A 91 -15.70 3.84 9.29
N TYR A 92 -15.56 2.52 9.24
CA TYR A 92 -14.71 1.85 8.24
C TYR A 92 -15.18 2.08 6.81
N THR A 93 -16.48 2.15 6.60
CA THR A 93 -17.05 2.35 5.27
C THR A 93 -16.71 3.74 4.74
N GLN A 94 -16.89 4.77 5.57
CA GLN A 94 -16.55 6.13 5.17
C GLN A 94 -15.05 6.29 4.93
N MET A 95 -14.25 5.68 5.80
CA MET A 95 -12.79 5.68 5.67
C MET A 95 -12.36 5.05 4.35
N LEU A 96 -12.95 3.92 3.97
CA LEU A 96 -12.68 3.29 2.69
C LEU A 96 -13.08 4.16 1.51
N LEU A 97 -14.28 4.74 1.55
CA LEU A 97 -14.76 5.60 0.47
C LEU A 97 -13.84 6.80 0.24
N ASP A 98 -13.31 7.37 1.31
CA ASP A 98 -12.44 8.55 1.22
C ASP A 98 -10.99 8.19 0.82
N ILE A 99 -10.46 7.10 1.33
CA ILE A 99 -9.03 6.78 1.23
C ILE A 99 -8.70 5.84 0.08
N VAL A 100 -9.60 4.94 -0.30
CA VAL A 100 -9.35 3.99 -1.40
C VAL A 100 -8.96 4.70 -2.71
N PRO A 101 -9.60 5.82 -3.11
CA PRO A 101 -9.15 6.54 -4.31
C PRO A 101 -7.69 6.98 -4.24
N PHE A 102 -7.23 7.45 -3.08
CA PHE A 102 -5.82 7.78 -2.89
C PHE A 102 -4.93 6.55 -3.11
N ILE A 103 -5.32 5.43 -2.53
CA ILE A 103 -4.56 4.17 -2.67
C ILE A 103 -4.54 3.71 -4.12
N GLN A 104 -5.69 3.73 -4.80
CA GLN A 104 -5.79 3.29 -6.20
C GLN A 104 -5.08 4.23 -7.17
N ASP A 105 -5.12 5.54 -6.93
CA ASP A 105 -4.59 6.52 -7.86
C ASP A 105 -3.11 6.84 -7.61
N GLU A 106 -2.68 6.86 -6.34
CA GLU A 106 -1.33 7.29 -5.96
C GLU A 106 -0.43 6.14 -5.54
N ILE A 107 -0.97 5.15 -4.82
CA ILE A 107 -0.16 4.10 -4.21
C ILE A 107 0.01 2.91 -5.15
N MET A 108 -1.08 2.32 -5.62
CA MET A 108 -1.03 1.09 -6.41
C MET A 108 -0.31 1.26 -7.75
N PRO A 109 -0.55 2.32 -8.54
CA PRO A 109 0.18 2.49 -9.78
C PRO A 109 1.68 2.69 -9.58
N ALA A 110 2.08 3.42 -8.54
CA ALA A 110 3.48 3.63 -8.23
C ALA A 110 4.17 2.34 -7.79
N LEU A 111 3.50 1.52 -6.99
CA LEU A 111 4.03 0.20 -6.59
C LEU A 111 4.17 -0.73 -7.79
N LYS A 112 3.20 -0.71 -8.70
CA LYS A 112 3.26 -1.50 -9.93
C LYS A 112 4.44 -1.08 -10.80
N ALA A 113 4.65 0.22 -10.97
CA ALA A 113 5.77 0.75 -11.75
C ALA A 113 7.11 0.34 -11.12
N MET A 114 7.23 0.42 -9.80
CA MET A 114 8.42 -0.04 -9.08
C MET A 114 8.69 -1.51 -9.30
N SER A 115 7.63 -2.34 -9.24
CA SER A 115 7.72 -3.78 -9.46
C SER A 115 8.23 -4.10 -10.86
N GLU A 116 7.66 -3.45 -11.88
CA GLU A 116 8.07 -3.66 -13.27
C GLU A 116 9.52 -3.24 -13.50
N THR A 117 9.92 -2.07 -12.99
CA THR A 117 11.30 -1.59 -13.10
C THR A 117 12.28 -2.56 -12.42
N THR A 118 11.94 -3.05 -11.25
CA THR A 118 12.77 -4.01 -10.52
C THR A 118 12.94 -5.30 -11.32
N LYS A 119 11.85 -5.82 -11.89
CA LYS A 119 11.89 -7.04 -12.71
C LYS A 119 12.78 -6.85 -13.94
N GLU A 120 12.65 -5.72 -14.63
CA GLU A 120 13.47 -5.42 -15.80
C GLU A 120 14.96 -5.35 -15.44
N ARG A 121 15.30 -4.69 -14.34
CA ARG A 121 16.68 -4.59 -13.88
C ARG A 121 17.25 -5.95 -13.51
N MET A 122 16.46 -6.79 -12.86
CA MET A 122 16.88 -8.15 -12.51
C MET A 122 17.12 -9.00 -13.75
N LEU A 123 16.23 -8.92 -14.74
CA LEU A 123 16.40 -9.65 -16.01
C LEU A 123 17.64 -9.20 -16.75
N SER A 124 17.90 -7.90 -16.81
CA SER A 124 19.10 -7.36 -17.45
C SER A 124 20.36 -7.85 -16.74
N ALA A 125 20.40 -7.85 -15.42
CA ALA A 125 21.53 -8.34 -14.64
C ALA A 125 21.79 -9.83 -14.90
N VAL A 126 20.74 -10.65 -14.96
CA VAL A 126 20.85 -12.09 -15.24
C VAL A 126 21.40 -12.32 -16.64
N LYS A 127 20.90 -11.59 -17.63
CA LYS A 127 21.40 -11.71 -19.01
C LYS A 127 22.88 -11.36 -19.11
N GLN A 128 23.32 -10.29 -18.47
CA GLN A 128 24.72 -9.90 -18.45
C GLN A 128 25.61 -10.94 -17.78
N THR A 129 25.14 -11.50 -16.70
CA THR A 129 25.86 -12.54 -15.96
C THR A 129 25.97 -13.83 -16.79
N ARG A 130 24.92 -14.19 -17.53
CA ARG A 130 24.90 -15.42 -18.34
C ARG A 130 25.75 -15.34 -19.61
N ARG A 131 25.81 -14.16 -20.25
CA ARG A 131 26.52 -13.99 -21.51
C ARG A 131 27.96 -14.52 -21.50
N PRO A 132 28.81 -14.17 -20.53
CA PRO A 132 30.18 -14.68 -20.51
C PRO A 132 30.25 -16.18 -20.40
N LEU A 133 29.30 -16.80 -19.71
CA LEU A 133 29.28 -18.27 -19.53
C LEU A 133 28.91 -19.00 -20.82
N PHE A 134 28.04 -18.44 -21.62
CA PHE A 134 27.54 -19.08 -22.84
C PHE A 134 28.41 -18.83 -24.08
N LYS A 135 29.31 -17.90 -24.02
CA LYS A 135 30.21 -17.59 -25.15
C LYS A 135 31.42 -18.50 -25.23
N ARG A 136 31.57 -19.37 -24.31
CA ARG A 136 32.65 -20.37 -24.38
C ARG A 136 32.31 -21.50 -25.38
#